data_380a07e52d85a3a9dc17970f9d22089d
#
_entry.id   380a07e52d85a3a9dc17970f9d22089d
#
_cell.length_a   1.000
_cell.length_b   1.000
_cell.length_c   1.000
_cell.angle_alpha   90.00
_cell.angle_beta   90.00
_cell.angle_gamma   90.00
#
_symmetry.space_group_name_H-M   'P 1'
#
loop_
_entity.id
_entity.type
_entity.pdbx_description
1 polymer ?
#
loop_
_entity_poly.entity_id
_entity_poly.type
_entity_poly.pdbx_seq_one_letter_code
_entity_poly.pdbx_strand_id
1 'polypeptide(L)'
;MSGNGVMEIGKDLVAASSTPLVLAILAEEDSYGYAILQRVREVSGGAMEWTDGMLYPVLHRLERQGHVEARWEVAPSGRRRKYYRLTDGGRTRLEEERSQWQAVDATLRGVWHELSAEPA
;
A
#
# COMPACT_ATOMS: atom_id res chain seq x y z
N MET A 1 -15.12 11.58 19.66
CA MET A 1 -13.69 11.60 19.79
C MET A 1 -13.14 10.20 19.83
N SER A 2 -12.09 9.99 19.16
CA SER A 2 -11.44 8.69 19.12
C SER A 2 -10.74 8.45 20.45
N GLY A 3 -11.12 7.41 21.16
CA GLY A 3 -10.53 7.12 22.44
C GLY A 3 -9.15 6.48 22.37
N ASN A 4 -8.75 6.00 21.20
CA ASN A 4 -7.50 5.23 21.09
C ASN A 4 -6.33 6.05 20.52
N GLY A 5 -6.55 7.29 20.16
CA GLY A 5 -5.50 8.14 19.65
C GLY A 5 -4.99 7.79 18.27
N VAL A 6 -5.64 6.86 17.56
CA VAL A 6 -5.23 6.51 16.21
C VAL A 6 -5.80 7.54 15.24
N MET A 7 -4.91 8.12 14.43
CA MET A 7 -5.32 9.07 13.40
C MET A 7 -5.92 8.34 12.22
N GLU A 8 -7.04 8.86 11.71
CA GLU A 8 -7.60 8.35 10.48
C GLU A 8 -7.01 9.11 9.31
N ILE A 9 -6.63 8.37 8.29
CA ILE A 9 -6.07 8.96 7.07
C ILE A 9 -7.22 9.19 6.09
N GLY A 10 -7.24 10.40 5.50
CA GLY A 10 -8.32 10.77 4.58
C GLY A 10 -8.39 9.87 3.35
N LYS A 11 -9.58 9.78 2.77
CA LYS A 11 -9.84 8.88 1.65
C LYS A 11 -8.95 9.15 0.45
N ASP A 12 -8.68 10.42 0.17
CA ASP A 12 -7.87 10.77 -1.01
C ASP A 12 -6.45 10.26 -0.86
N LEU A 13 -5.88 10.37 0.34
CA LEU A 13 -4.54 9.87 0.61
C LEU A 13 -4.49 8.35 0.58
N VAL A 14 -5.52 7.71 1.12
CA VAL A 14 -5.61 6.25 1.07
C VAL A 14 -5.64 5.79 -0.38
N ALA A 15 -6.48 6.41 -1.21
CA ALA A 15 -6.59 6.04 -2.62
C ALA A 15 -5.28 6.27 -3.35
N ALA A 16 -4.65 7.42 -3.14
CA ALA A 16 -3.40 7.76 -3.82
C ALA A 16 -2.26 6.82 -3.43
N SER A 17 -2.23 6.37 -2.19
CA SER A 17 -1.15 5.54 -1.68
C SER A 17 -1.37 4.04 -1.92
N SER A 18 -2.51 3.65 -2.49
CA SER A 18 -2.85 2.23 -2.60
C SER A 18 -1.90 1.47 -3.51
N THR A 19 -1.54 2.03 -4.67
CA THR A 19 -0.63 1.37 -5.60
C THR A 19 0.76 1.16 -4.99
N PRO A 20 1.44 2.19 -4.49
CA PRO A 20 2.76 1.97 -3.91
C PRO A 20 2.72 1.04 -2.71
N LEU A 21 1.65 1.07 -1.93
CA LEU A 21 1.57 0.22 -0.75
C LEU A 21 1.43 -1.26 -1.13
N VAL A 22 0.55 -1.58 -2.08
CA VAL A 22 0.39 -2.97 -2.53
C VAL A 22 1.69 -3.47 -3.16
N LEU A 23 2.33 -2.65 -4.00
CA LEU A 23 3.59 -3.05 -4.62
C LEU A 23 4.67 -3.31 -3.56
N ALA A 24 4.75 -2.46 -2.55
CA ALA A 24 5.75 -2.62 -1.49
C ALA A 24 5.50 -3.88 -0.67
N ILE A 25 4.24 -4.17 -0.35
CA ILE A 25 3.91 -5.37 0.40
C ILE A 25 4.27 -6.62 -0.41
N LEU A 26 3.96 -6.62 -1.71
CA LEU A 26 4.30 -7.76 -2.56
C LEU A 26 5.80 -7.88 -2.82
N ALA A 27 6.56 -6.79 -2.65
CA ALA A 27 8.02 -6.86 -2.71
C ALA A 27 8.61 -7.58 -1.51
N GLU A 28 7.90 -7.59 -0.38
CA GLU A 28 8.35 -8.34 0.80
C GLU A 28 8.25 -9.84 0.55
N GLU A 29 7.14 -10.29 0.00
CA GLU A 29 6.91 -11.69 -0.34
C GLU A 29 5.59 -11.80 -1.11
N ASP A 30 5.43 -12.91 -1.82
CA ASP A 30 4.16 -13.23 -2.47
C ASP A 30 3.07 -13.28 -1.40
N SER A 31 1.86 -12.85 -1.76
CA SER A 31 0.81 -12.76 -0.77
C SER A 31 -0.56 -12.91 -1.40
N TYR A 32 -1.57 -13.05 -0.56
CA TYR A 32 -2.96 -13.20 -0.98
C TYR A 32 -3.81 -12.14 -0.27
N GLY A 33 -5.05 -11.96 -0.75
CA GLY A 33 -5.88 -10.83 -0.33
C GLY A 33 -5.94 -10.60 1.16
N TYR A 34 -6.28 -11.65 1.93
CA TYR A 34 -6.42 -11.50 3.37
C TYR A 34 -5.10 -11.05 4.04
N ALA A 35 -3.99 -11.68 3.62
CA ALA A 35 -2.70 -11.33 4.20
C ALA A 35 -2.26 -9.91 3.84
N ILE A 36 -2.60 -9.47 2.61
CA ILE A 36 -2.31 -8.09 2.21
C ILE A 36 -3.09 -7.11 3.10
N LEU A 37 -4.36 -7.39 3.33
CA LEU A 37 -5.18 -6.53 4.20
C LEU A 37 -4.62 -6.46 5.61
N GLN A 38 -4.18 -7.60 6.15
CA GLN A 38 -3.56 -7.64 7.47
C GLN A 38 -2.28 -6.82 7.50
N ARG A 39 -1.47 -6.93 6.43
CA ARG A 39 -0.21 -6.20 6.39
C ARG A 39 -0.41 -4.70 6.32
N VAL A 40 -1.43 -4.25 5.58
CA VAL A 40 -1.78 -2.82 5.53
C VAL A 40 -2.09 -2.31 6.93
N ARG A 41 -2.88 -3.07 7.69
CA ARG A 41 -3.20 -2.68 9.04
C ARG A 41 -1.94 -2.60 9.91
N GLU A 42 -1.06 -3.60 9.79
CA GLU A 42 0.17 -3.64 10.59
C GLU A 42 1.08 -2.47 10.30
N VAL A 43 1.39 -2.23 9.02
CA VAL A 43 2.38 -1.20 8.69
C VAL A 43 1.84 0.21 8.93
N SER A 44 0.53 0.38 8.96
CA SER A 44 -0.06 1.68 9.24
C SER A 44 -0.34 1.90 10.72
N GLY A 45 -0.04 0.91 11.56
CA GLY A 45 -0.36 1.01 12.98
C GLY A 45 -1.84 1.12 13.26
N GLY A 46 -2.66 0.59 12.36
CA GLY A 46 -4.11 0.64 12.47
C GLY A 46 -4.74 1.88 11.86
N ALA A 47 -3.93 2.81 11.31
CA ALA A 47 -4.47 4.03 10.72
C ALA A 47 -5.16 3.78 9.38
N MET A 48 -4.85 2.65 8.74
CA MET A 48 -5.50 2.25 7.49
C MET A 48 -6.14 0.88 7.67
N GLU A 49 -7.43 0.81 7.39
CA GLU A 49 -8.15 -0.46 7.37
C GLU A 49 -8.82 -0.57 6.01
N TRP A 50 -8.28 -1.42 5.16
CA TRP A 50 -8.82 -1.62 3.83
C TRP A 50 -9.81 -2.77 3.84
N THR A 51 -10.74 -2.72 2.90
CA THR A 51 -11.69 -3.81 2.65
C THR A 51 -11.31 -4.50 1.35
N ASP A 52 -11.93 -5.67 1.12
CA ASP A 52 -11.78 -6.36 -0.17
C ASP A 52 -12.15 -5.44 -1.32
N GLY A 53 -13.21 -4.65 -1.15
CA GLY A 53 -13.68 -3.74 -2.18
C GLY A 53 -12.68 -2.66 -2.54
N MET A 54 -11.77 -2.33 -1.64
CA MET A 54 -10.69 -1.39 -1.93
C MET A 54 -9.48 -2.07 -2.55
N LEU A 55 -9.19 -3.29 -2.11
CA LEU A 55 -7.97 -3.99 -2.52
C LEU A 55 -8.05 -4.60 -3.91
N TYR A 56 -9.13 -5.34 -4.19
CA TYR A 56 -9.18 -6.11 -5.43
C TYR A 56 -9.17 -5.27 -6.70
N PRO A 57 -9.81 -4.09 -6.77
CA PRO A 57 -9.64 -3.24 -7.94
C PRO A 57 -8.19 -2.84 -8.20
N VAL A 58 -7.42 -2.61 -7.13
CA VAL A 58 -6.00 -2.26 -7.26
C VAL A 58 -5.23 -3.46 -7.82
N LEU A 59 -5.44 -4.65 -7.24
CA LEU A 59 -4.77 -5.86 -7.71
C LEU A 59 -5.10 -6.17 -9.17
N HIS A 60 -6.37 -6.03 -9.55
CA HIS A 60 -6.78 -6.30 -10.93
C HIS A 60 -6.14 -5.32 -11.90
N ARG A 61 -6.06 -4.05 -11.52
CA ARG A 61 -5.42 -3.05 -12.37
C ARG A 61 -3.93 -3.34 -12.54
N LEU A 62 -3.26 -3.68 -11.43
CA LEU A 62 -1.83 -3.99 -11.48
C LEU A 62 -1.56 -5.25 -12.31
N GLU A 63 -2.46 -6.21 -12.24
CA GLU A 63 -2.35 -7.42 -13.03
C GLU A 63 -2.50 -7.10 -14.53
N ARG A 64 -3.50 -6.28 -14.89
CA ARG A 64 -3.69 -5.86 -16.28
C ARG A 64 -2.50 -5.08 -16.81
N GLN A 65 -1.84 -4.33 -15.94
CA GLN A 65 -0.66 -3.54 -16.31
C GLN A 65 0.62 -4.37 -16.36
N GLY A 66 0.55 -5.63 -15.97
CA GLY A 66 1.72 -6.51 -15.97
C GLY A 66 2.66 -6.30 -14.78
N HIS A 67 2.21 -5.59 -13.76
CA HIS A 67 3.03 -5.32 -12.57
C HIS A 67 2.94 -6.41 -11.53
N VAL A 68 1.87 -7.17 -11.52
CA VAL A 68 1.74 -8.36 -10.68
C VAL A 68 1.16 -9.48 -11.51
N GLU A 69 1.45 -10.71 -11.09
CA GLU A 69 0.81 -11.88 -11.69
C GLU A 69 0.26 -12.75 -10.58
N ALA A 70 -0.76 -13.54 -10.91
CA ALA A 70 -1.50 -14.29 -9.93
C ALA A 70 -1.39 -15.79 -10.23
N ARG A 71 -1.44 -16.58 -9.16
CA ARG A 71 -1.52 -18.03 -9.27
C ARG A 71 -2.41 -18.58 -8.16
N TRP A 72 -3.00 -19.72 -8.42
CA TRP A 72 -3.79 -20.41 -7.40
C TRP A 72 -2.93 -21.45 -6.70
N GLU A 73 -3.04 -21.51 -5.37
CA GLU A 73 -2.37 -22.52 -4.57
C GLU A 73 -3.36 -23.12 -3.58
N VAL A 74 -3.06 -24.33 -3.15
CA VAL A 74 -3.85 -25.00 -2.12
C VAL A 74 -3.16 -24.78 -0.78
N ALA A 75 -3.85 -24.11 0.14
CA ALA A 75 -3.34 -23.88 1.49
C ALA A 75 -3.32 -25.20 2.27
N PRO A 76 -2.56 -25.26 3.38
CA PRO A 76 -2.54 -26.45 4.22
C PRO A 76 -3.92 -26.87 4.70
N SER A 77 -4.86 -25.93 4.83
CA SER A 77 -6.24 -26.23 5.22
C SER A 77 -7.06 -26.87 4.11
N GLY A 78 -6.50 -26.99 2.90
CA GLY A 78 -7.23 -27.49 1.74
C GLY A 78 -7.94 -26.43 0.94
N ARG A 79 -7.96 -25.19 1.43
CA ARG A 79 -8.62 -24.09 0.70
C ARG A 79 -7.71 -23.61 -0.42
N ARG A 80 -8.33 -23.23 -1.53
CA ARG A 80 -7.59 -22.61 -2.62
C ARG A 80 -7.44 -21.12 -2.33
N ARG A 81 -6.22 -20.61 -2.56
CA ARG A 81 -5.91 -19.18 -2.39
C ARG A 81 -5.27 -18.65 -3.65
N LYS A 82 -5.67 -17.44 -4.03
CA LYS A 82 -5.07 -16.77 -5.16
C LYS A 82 -3.93 -15.90 -4.64
N TYR A 83 -2.71 -16.28 -4.99
CA TYR A 83 -1.50 -15.56 -4.59
C TYR A 83 -1.09 -14.61 -5.69
N TYR A 84 -0.55 -13.48 -5.28
CA TYR A 84 -0.04 -12.45 -6.19
C TYR A 84 1.45 -12.29 -5.94
N ARG A 85 2.19 -12.08 -7.01
CA ARG A 85 3.62 -11.83 -6.92
C ARG A 85 3.98 -10.64 -7.78
N LEU A 86 5.02 -9.92 -7.35
CA LEU A 86 5.53 -8.78 -8.09
C LEU A 86 6.33 -9.28 -9.29
N THR A 87 6.06 -8.70 -10.47
CA THR A 87 6.86 -8.99 -11.66
C THR A 87 8.04 -8.03 -11.73
N ASP A 88 8.94 -8.24 -12.70
CA ASP A 88 10.02 -7.28 -12.93
C ASP A 88 9.47 -5.90 -13.24
N GLY A 89 8.40 -5.84 -14.06
CA GLY A 89 7.71 -4.58 -14.33
C GLY A 89 7.14 -3.94 -13.07
N GLY A 90 6.65 -4.77 -12.15
CA GLY A 90 6.15 -4.30 -10.88
C GLY A 90 7.26 -3.72 -9.99
N ARG A 91 8.45 -4.31 -10.03
CA ARG A 91 9.58 -3.78 -9.27
C ARG A 91 9.99 -2.42 -9.81
N THR A 92 10.02 -2.26 -11.12
CA THR A 92 10.30 -0.97 -11.74
C THR A 92 9.26 0.06 -11.33
N ARG A 93 7.99 -0.30 -11.39
CA ARG A 93 6.91 0.60 -10.99
C ARG A 93 7.03 0.99 -9.52
N LEU A 94 7.41 0.05 -8.65
CA LEU A 94 7.60 0.35 -7.24
C LEU A 94 8.67 1.41 -7.04
N GLU A 95 9.80 1.30 -7.75
CA GLU A 95 10.87 2.29 -7.60
C GLU A 95 10.44 3.67 -8.10
N GLU A 96 9.67 3.72 -9.18
CA GLU A 96 9.12 4.97 -9.66
C GLU A 96 8.19 5.60 -8.62
N GLU A 97 7.32 4.79 -8.02
CA GLU A 97 6.41 5.28 -6.99
C GLU A 97 7.16 5.77 -5.77
N ARG A 98 8.19 5.02 -5.34
CA ARG A 98 9.00 5.43 -4.19
C ARG A 98 9.64 6.78 -4.43
N SER A 99 10.23 6.98 -5.60
CA SER A 99 10.90 8.25 -5.92
C SER A 99 9.91 9.41 -5.90
N GLN A 100 8.73 9.22 -6.48
CA GLN A 100 7.72 10.25 -6.53
C GLN A 100 7.22 10.61 -5.14
N TRP A 101 6.93 9.60 -4.32
CA TRP A 101 6.43 9.84 -2.96
C TRP A 101 7.50 10.49 -2.08
N GLN A 102 8.76 10.10 -2.25
CA GLN A 102 9.85 10.74 -1.53
C GLN A 102 9.95 12.21 -1.91
N ALA A 103 9.77 12.53 -3.19
CA ALA A 103 9.82 13.93 -3.65
C ALA A 103 8.65 14.74 -3.06
N VAL A 104 7.46 14.16 -3.04
CA VAL A 104 6.30 14.83 -2.44
C VAL A 104 6.52 15.04 -0.95
N ASP A 105 6.99 14.01 -0.25
CA ASP A 105 7.25 14.09 1.18
C ASP A 105 8.30 15.16 1.48
N ALA A 106 9.38 15.20 0.72
CA ALA A 106 10.43 16.21 0.92
C ALA A 106 9.89 17.62 0.71
N THR A 107 9.04 17.79 -0.31
CA THR A 107 8.44 19.08 -0.58
C THR A 107 7.57 19.55 0.59
N LEU A 108 6.72 18.67 1.08
CA LEU A 108 5.85 18.98 2.21
C LEU A 108 6.65 19.30 3.46
N ARG A 109 7.67 18.50 3.74
CA ARG A 109 8.51 18.71 4.93
C ARG A 109 9.23 20.06 4.85
N GLY A 110 9.66 20.46 3.65
CA GLY A 110 10.30 21.74 3.46
C GLY A 110 9.40 22.90 3.86
N VAL A 111 8.15 22.87 3.37
CA VAL A 111 7.18 23.92 3.70
C VAL A 111 6.82 23.87 5.19
N TRP A 112 6.57 22.69 5.71
CA TRP A 112 6.20 22.54 7.11
C TRP A 112 7.34 22.98 8.03
N HIS A 113 8.58 22.74 7.62
CA HIS A 113 9.73 23.18 8.41
C HIS A 113 9.74 24.72 8.50
N GLU A 114 9.49 25.40 7.39
CA GLU A 114 9.44 26.87 7.39
C GLU A 114 8.35 27.38 8.31
N LEU A 115 7.19 26.74 8.29
CA LEU A 115 6.10 27.13 9.17
C LEU A 115 6.45 26.92 10.64
N SER A 116 7.16 25.83 10.94
CA SER A 116 7.55 25.51 12.31
C SER A 116 8.69 26.39 12.81
N ALA A 117 9.50 26.92 11.88
CA ALA A 117 10.64 27.77 12.22
C ALA A 117 10.25 29.24 12.29
N GLU A 118 9.00 29.52 12.46
CA GLU A 118 8.51 30.90 12.48
C GLU A 118 9.19 31.71 13.57
N PRO A 119 9.64 32.91 13.26
CA PRO A 119 10.29 33.75 14.26
C PRO A 119 9.34 34.16 15.37
N ALA A 120 9.86 34.32 16.53
CA ALA A 120 9.11 34.73 17.71
C ALA A 120 8.52 36.11 17.59
#